data_8b717c32cf6cf324d47e9a852dd2b476
#
_entry.id   8b717c32cf6cf324d47e9a852dd2b476
#
_cell.length_a   1.000
_cell.length_b   1.000
_cell.length_c   1.000
_cell.angle_alpha   90.00
_cell.angle_beta   90.00
_cell.angle_gamma   90.00
#
_symmetry.space_group_name_H-M   'P 1'
#
loop_
_entity.id
_entity.type
_entity.pdbx_description
1 polymer ?
#
loop_
_entity_poly.entity_id
_entity_poly.type
_entity_poly.pdbx_seq_one_letter_code
_entity_poly.pdbx_strand_id
1 'polypeptide(L)'
;MVELLDGLRVIEIAGDDVWGAAAVAHAARILADLGADVIKVEPPSGDPVRAVPPFLHGSAGPDRGLLWIALNANKRGVRLELPRESERLDALLVSADVLLQAREVVDVPTAASRSPSLVVATVTPYGLTGPLAGVPASDLEVTASSGALALAGEPDRAPVRTTLPQSPFWSGMYAAMGALFALAARAATRRGQQVDVSGQASMVTVHPPACVHWDIAKEEHRRLGAFLIGRSIVGARFRNIWECADGHVSFAIQGGPIGRHTGRMLAAWIDARHFSAPRIAAIDWDRFDNRTLTQAEVDALESEVAAFLRTITKREFFAGVIERNMLGYPVADASDVYADEQLRARDFWQHTRVDGATLPFPGGFALFDGERPRVRRGPPGLGEHDAEVFEAVTA
;
A
#
# COMPACT_ATOMS: atom_id res chain seq x y z
N MET A 1 -2.56 14.96 -21.71
CA MET A 1 -2.24 13.73 -20.95
C MET A 1 -0.96 14.01 -20.17
N VAL A 2 -1.00 13.87 -18.87
CA VAL A 2 0.16 14.20 -18.03
C VAL A 2 1.18 13.07 -18.09
N GLU A 3 2.32 13.33 -18.66
CA GLU A 3 3.49 12.44 -18.73
C GLU A 3 4.70 13.17 -18.11
N LEU A 4 4.71 13.23 -16.76
CA LEU A 4 5.71 14.00 -16.00
C LEU A 4 7.14 13.51 -16.19
N LEU A 5 7.32 12.24 -16.56
CA LEU A 5 8.60 11.59 -16.74
C LEU A 5 8.83 11.19 -18.21
N ASP A 6 8.13 11.86 -19.14
CA ASP A 6 8.38 11.66 -20.58
C ASP A 6 9.85 11.91 -20.92
N GLY A 7 10.40 11.05 -21.78
CA GLY A 7 11.83 11.06 -22.13
C GLY A 7 12.76 10.39 -21.12
N LEU A 8 12.29 9.98 -19.93
CA LEU A 8 13.09 9.19 -19.00
C LEU A 8 12.92 7.69 -19.24
N ARG A 9 14.04 6.97 -19.28
CA ARG A 9 14.07 5.50 -19.43
C ARG A 9 14.46 4.82 -18.14
N VAL A 10 13.67 3.82 -17.76
CA VAL A 10 13.87 3.01 -16.57
C VAL A 10 14.07 1.55 -16.99
N ILE A 11 15.16 0.94 -16.55
CA ILE A 11 15.39 -0.49 -16.67
C ILE A 11 14.99 -1.14 -15.34
N GLU A 12 14.06 -2.08 -15.38
CA GLU A 12 13.63 -2.88 -14.24
C GLU A 12 14.19 -4.30 -14.38
N ILE A 13 14.97 -4.77 -13.41
CA ILE A 13 15.44 -6.15 -13.34
C ILE A 13 14.70 -6.83 -12.19
N ALA A 14 13.90 -7.85 -12.49
CA ALA A 14 13.18 -8.62 -11.49
C ALA A 14 14.13 -9.38 -10.54
N GLY A 15 13.66 -9.63 -9.34
CA GLY A 15 14.33 -10.53 -8.39
C GLY A 15 14.05 -11.99 -8.71
N ASP A 16 14.76 -12.86 -7.99
CA ASP A 16 14.57 -14.32 -8.09
C ASP A 16 13.43 -14.82 -7.18
N ASP A 17 12.91 -13.95 -6.31
CA ASP A 17 11.84 -14.24 -5.36
C ASP A 17 10.66 -13.26 -5.56
N VAL A 18 9.49 -13.67 -5.05
CA VAL A 18 8.23 -12.91 -5.19
C VAL A 18 8.28 -11.56 -4.48
N TRP A 19 8.95 -11.48 -3.31
CA TRP A 19 9.00 -10.26 -2.53
C TRP A 19 9.76 -9.15 -3.28
N GLY A 20 10.99 -9.46 -3.69
CA GLY A 20 11.85 -8.51 -4.41
C GLY A 20 11.26 -8.12 -5.76
N ALA A 21 10.76 -9.11 -6.51
CA ALA A 21 10.11 -8.89 -7.79
C ALA A 21 8.89 -7.98 -7.67
N ALA A 22 8.03 -8.18 -6.66
CA ALA A 22 6.86 -7.33 -6.42
C ALA A 22 7.25 -5.91 -6.00
N ALA A 23 8.28 -5.76 -5.15
CA ALA A 23 8.76 -4.46 -4.68
C ALA A 23 9.28 -3.60 -5.85
N VAL A 24 10.16 -4.18 -6.68
CA VAL A 24 10.72 -3.50 -7.83
C VAL A 24 9.65 -3.22 -8.89
N ALA A 25 8.76 -4.20 -9.15
CA ALA A 25 7.67 -4.01 -10.09
C ALA A 25 6.72 -2.88 -9.66
N HIS A 26 6.47 -2.72 -8.37
CA HIS A 26 5.65 -1.61 -7.84
C HIS A 26 6.35 -0.26 -8.03
N ALA A 27 7.64 -0.16 -7.73
CA ALA A 27 8.42 1.06 -8.00
C ALA A 27 8.38 1.45 -9.48
N ALA A 28 8.67 0.49 -10.34
CA ALA A 28 8.67 0.68 -11.79
C ALA A 28 7.28 1.05 -12.33
N ARG A 29 6.20 0.46 -11.76
CA ARG A 29 4.83 0.82 -12.10
C ARG A 29 4.51 2.28 -11.79
N ILE A 30 4.92 2.79 -10.64
CA ILE A 30 4.74 4.20 -10.28
C ILE A 30 5.43 5.10 -11.32
N LEU A 31 6.67 4.81 -11.69
CA LEU A 31 7.40 5.60 -12.69
C LEU A 31 6.77 5.49 -14.08
N ALA A 32 6.31 4.29 -14.46
CA ALA A 32 5.60 4.07 -15.72
C ALA A 32 4.28 4.85 -15.79
N ASP A 33 3.51 4.86 -14.72
CA ASP A 33 2.25 5.62 -14.65
C ASP A 33 2.50 7.14 -14.75
N LEU A 34 3.65 7.62 -14.26
CA LEU A 34 4.06 9.01 -14.40
C LEU A 34 4.64 9.37 -15.78
N GLY A 35 4.75 8.41 -16.71
CA GLY A 35 5.14 8.66 -18.10
C GLY A 35 6.48 8.10 -18.51
N ALA A 36 7.29 7.55 -17.60
CA ALA A 36 8.59 6.99 -17.97
C ALA A 36 8.44 5.79 -18.93
N ASP A 37 9.44 5.64 -19.83
CA ASP A 37 9.63 4.46 -20.66
C ASP A 37 10.26 3.33 -19.82
N VAL A 38 9.43 2.45 -19.27
CA VAL A 38 9.90 1.35 -18.42
C VAL A 38 10.09 0.08 -19.24
N ILE A 39 11.32 -0.43 -19.26
CA ILE A 39 11.67 -1.72 -19.85
C ILE A 39 11.94 -2.72 -18.73
N LYS A 40 11.07 -3.71 -18.61
CA LYS A 40 11.21 -4.81 -17.65
C LYS A 40 12.02 -5.94 -18.27
N VAL A 41 13.13 -6.26 -17.64
CA VAL A 41 14.01 -7.37 -18.01
C VAL A 41 13.63 -8.60 -17.18
N GLU A 42 13.28 -9.68 -17.86
CA GLU A 42 12.89 -10.94 -17.25
C GLU A 42 13.84 -12.07 -17.69
N PRO A 43 14.07 -13.08 -16.82
CA PRO A 43 14.73 -14.31 -17.26
C PRO A 43 13.83 -15.09 -18.25
N PRO A 44 14.37 -16.04 -19.01
CA PRO A 44 13.58 -16.87 -19.94
C PRO A 44 12.41 -17.61 -19.28
N SER A 45 12.51 -17.88 -17.98
CA SER A 45 11.43 -18.48 -17.17
C SER A 45 10.32 -17.51 -16.79
N GLY A 46 10.50 -16.22 -17.01
CA GLY A 46 9.61 -15.15 -16.57
C GLY A 46 9.84 -14.72 -15.11
N ASP A 47 9.20 -13.62 -14.75
CA ASP A 47 9.21 -13.06 -13.39
C ASP A 47 8.41 -13.98 -12.43
N PRO A 48 8.88 -14.23 -11.20
CA PRO A 48 8.17 -15.07 -10.23
C PRO A 48 6.76 -14.56 -9.88
N VAL A 49 6.47 -13.26 -10.02
CA VAL A 49 5.13 -12.70 -9.79
C VAL A 49 4.09 -13.21 -10.81
N ARG A 50 4.51 -13.66 -12.00
CA ARG A 50 3.61 -14.23 -13.00
C ARG A 50 2.89 -15.49 -12.49
N ALA A 51 3.53 -16.25 -11.62
CA ALA A 51 3.01 -17.51 -11.07
C ALA A 51 2.19 -17.34 -9.79
N VAL A 52 2.01 -16.10 -9.29
CA VAL A 52 1.28 -15.85 -8.04
C VAL A 52 -0.22 -15.83 -8.26
N PRO A 53 -1.00 -16.73 -7.60
CA PRO A 53 -2.45 -16.66 -7.66
C PRO A 53 -3.00 -15.43 -6.88
N PRO A 54 -4.26 -15.01 -7.12
CA PRO A 54 -5.22 -15.61 -8.06
C PRO A 54 -4.95 -15.25 -9.52
N PHE A 55 -5.52 -16.06 -10.42
CA PHE A 55 -5.35 -15.89 -11.87
C PHE A 55 -6.61 -15.40 -12.54
N LEU A 56 -6.46 -14.62 -13.60
CA LEU A 56 -7.54 -14.17 -14.47
C LEU A 56 -8.31 -15.39 -15.03
N HIS A 57 -9.61 -15.34 -14.98
CA HIS A 57 -10.52 -16.45 -15.35
C HIS A 57 -10.31 -17.76 -14.57
N GLY A 58 -9.63 -17.70 -13.40
CA GLY A 58 -9.40 -18.87 -12.57
C GLY A 58 -8.42 -19.89 -13.16
N SER A 59 -7.71 -19.56 -14.23
CA SER A 59 -6.82 -20.47 -14.95
C SER A 59 -5.39 -19.96 -14.91
N ALA A 60 -4.45 -20.78 -14.39
CA ALA A 60 -3.04 -20.44 -14.38
C ALA A 60 -2.50 -20.21 -15.79
N GLY A 61 -1.57 -19.28 -15.92
CA GLY A 61 -0.90 -18.96 -17.18
C GLY A 61 0.11 -17.82 -16.97
N PRO A 62 1.12 -17.71 -17.84
CA PRO A 62 2.25 -16.79 -17.62
C PRO A 62 1.84 -15.31 -17.53
N ASP A 63 0.72 -14.94 -18.17
CA ASP A 63 0.24 -13.55 -18.24
C ASP A 63 -1.06 -13.35 -17.45
N ARG A 64 -1.48 -14.34 -16.63
CA ARG A 64 -2.78 -14.37 -15.97
C ARG A 64 -2.74 -14.11 -14.47
N GLY A 65 -1.59 -14.01 -13.84
CA GLY A 65 -1.48 -13.64 -12.43
C GLY A 65 -2.06 -12.26 -12.19
N LEU A 66 -3.04 -12.10 -11.29
CA LEU A 66 -3.65 -10.78 -11.05
C LEU A 66 -2.63 -9.80 -10.45
N LEU A 67 -1.70 -10.28 -9.64
CA LEU A 67 -0.60 -9.45 -9.13
C LEU A 67 0.33 -8.99 -10.26
N TRP A 68 0.66 -9.90 -11.20
CA TRP A 68 1.42 -9.55 -12.40
C TRP A 68 0.70 -8.45 -13.19
N ILE A 69 -0.57 -8.65 -13.47
CA ILE A 69 -1.40 -7.71 -14.23
C ILE A 69 -1.41 -6.33 -13.56
N ALA A 70 -1.63 -6.28 -12.26
CA ALA A 70 -1.70 -5.04 -11.50
C ALA A 70 -0.36 -4.26 -11.48
N LEU A 71 0.78 -4.96 -11.40
CA LEU A 71 2.08 -4.32 -11.21
C LEU A 71 2.82 -3.99 -12.53
N ASN A 72 2.41 -4.54 -13.67
CA ASN A 72 3.21 -4.44 -14.89
C ASN A 72 2.53 -3.71 -16.07
N ALA A 73 1.35 -3.11 -15.88
CA ALA A 73 0.81 -2.21 -16.90
C ALA A 73 1.73 -1.01 -17.13
N ASN A 74 1.65 -0.41 -18.31
CA ASN A 74 2.48 0.69 -18.80
C ASN A 74 3.96 0.34 -19.04
N LYS A 75 4.35 -0.94 -18.99
CA LYS A 75 5.73 -1.37 -19.22
C LYS A 75 5.90 -2.07 -20.57
N ARG A 76 7.12 -2.09 -21.07
CA ARG A 76 7.59 -2.99 -22.13
C ARG A 76 8.34 -4.15 -21.47
N GLY A 77 8.23 -5.37 -22.00
CA GLY A 77 8.88 -6.56 -21.44
C GLY A 77 9.87 -7.15 -22.42
N VAL A 78 11.08 -7.45 -21.96
CA VAL A 78 12.12 -8.15 -22.71
C VAL A 78 12.70 -9.32 -21.93
N ARG A 79 13.24 -10.32 -22.64
CA ARG A 79 13.89 -11.48 -22.04
C ARG A 79 15.40 -11.37 -22.16
N LEU A 80 16.11 -11.64 -21.08
CA LEU A 80 17.56 -11.81 -21.07
C LEU A 80 17.96 -12.96 -20.15
N GLU A 81 18.83 -13.84 -20.67
CA GLU A 81 19.46 -14.90 -19.88
C GLU A 81 20.75 -14.36 -19.23
N LEU A 82 20.63 -13.77 -18.05
CA LEU A 82 21.80 -13.23 -17.34
C LEU A 82 22.52 -14.34 -16.58
N PRO A 83 23.88 -14.33 -16.53
CA PRO A 83 24.78 -13.31 -17.07
C PRO A 83 25.17 -13.48 -18.56
N ARG A 84 24.66 -14.50 -19.26
CA ARG A 84 25.07 -14.86 -20.64
C ARG A 84 24.89 -13.73 -21.64
N GLU A 85 23.81 -12.95 -21.49
CA GLU A 85 23.46 -11.85 -22.38
C GLU A 85 23.75 -10.47 -21.73
N SER A 86 24.82 -10.39 -20.93
CA SER A 86 25.22 -9.14 -20.26
C SER A 86 25.47 -7.98 -21.19
N GLU A 87 25.99 -8.21 -22.42
CA GLU A 87 26.19 -7.18 -23.41
C GLU A 87 24.89 -6.47 -23.83
N ARG A 88 23.79 -7.22 -23.92
CA ARG A 88 22.49 -6.64 -24.20
C ARG A 88 21.97 -5.82 -23.03
N LEU A 89 22.22 -6.27 -21.80
CA LEU A 89 21.90 -5.46 -20.62
C LEU A 89 22.72 -4.19 -20.58
N ASP A 90 24.03 -4.27 -20.86
CA ASP A 90 24.91 -3.10 -20.91
C ASP A 90 24.39 -2.08 -21.93
N ALA A 91 23.98 -2.52 -23.11
CA ALA A 91 23.42 -1.66 -24.14
C ALA A 91 22.11 -0.94 -23.65
N LEU A 92 21.26 -1.61 -22.90
CA LEU A 92 20.09 -0.98 -22.26
C LEU A 92 20.51 0.06 -21.22
N LEU A 93 21.50 -0.24 -20.38
CA LEU A 93 21.95 0.64 -19.29
C LEU A 93 22.60 1.93 -19.80
N VAL A 94 23.26 1.91 -20.96
CA VAL A 94 23.83 3.12 -21.58
C VAL A 94 22.76 4.17 -21.88
N SER A 95 21.56 3.72 -22.25
CA SER A 95 20.43 4.60 -22.57
C SER A 95 19.48 4.86 -21.38
N ALA A 96 19.78 4.30 -20.21
CA ALA A 96 18.88 4.37 -19.05
C ALA A 96 19.18 5.59 -18.15
N ASP A 97 18.14 6.12 -17.58
CA ASP A 97 18.18 7.12 -16.51
C ASP A 97 18.16 6.49 -15.13
N VAL A 98 17.40 5.40 -14.97
CA VAL A 98 17.22 4.67 -13.72
C VAL A 98 17.35 3.18 -13.97
N LEU A 99 18.11 2.50 -13.11
CA LEU A 99 18.09 1.05 -12.93
C LEU A 99 17.38 0.74 -11.64
N LEU A 100 16.31 -0.07 -11.69
CA LEU A 100 15.63 -0.65 -10.54
C LEU A 100 15.95 -2.14 -10.47
N GLN A 101 16.43 -2.62 -9.33
CA GLN A 101 16.79 -4.02 -9.16
C GLN A 101 16.43 -4.54 -7.75
N ALA A 102 16.02 -5.80 -7.66
CA ALA A 102 15.63 -6.43 -6.39
C ALA A 102 16.81 -7.07 -5.64
N ARG A 103 17.95 -7.14 -6.24
CA ARG A 103 19.26 -7.52 -5.70
C ARG A 103 20.32 -6.82 -6.51
N GLU A 104 21.54 -6.78 -6.03
CA GLU A 104 22.64 -6.19 -6.76
C GLU A 104 23.06 -7.07 -7.95
N VAL A 105 22.32 -6.99 -9.06
CA VAL A 105 22.67 -7.62 -10.35
C VAL A 105 23.76 -6.84 -11.04
N VAL A 106 23.71 -5.52 -10.97
CA VAL A 106 24.70 -4.58 -11.46
C VAL A 106 25.17 -3.75 -10.27
N ASP A 107 26.45 -3.85 -9.94
CA ASP A 107 27.04 -3.01 -8.88
C ASP A 107 27.18 -1.54 -9.34
N VAL A 108 27.28 -0.64 -8.38
CA VAL A 108 27.34 0.81 -8.67
C VAL A 108 28.58 1.22 -9.46
N PRO A 109 29.81 0.70 -9.18
CA PRO A 109 30.99 0.96 -10.01
C PRO A 109 30.79 0.55 -11.47
N THR A 110 30.23 -0.63 -11.73
CA THR A 110 29.90 -1.10 -13.07
C THR A 110 28.86 -0.21 -13.73
N ALA A 111 27.77 0.12 -13.04
CA ALA A 111 26.75 1.03 -13.55
C ALA A 111 27.33 2.42 -13.88
N ALA A 112 28.14 3.00 -13.01
CA ALA A 112 28.79 4.29 -13.20
C ALA A 112 29.79 4.28 -14.35
N SER A 113 30.45 3.15 -14.63
CA SER A 113 31.34 3.00 -15.78
C SER A 113 30.59 2.98 -17.11
N ARG A 114 29.37 2.48 -17.14
CA ARG A 114 28.48 2.47 -18.32
C ARG A 114 27.82 3.84 -18.54
N SER A 115 27.29 4.43 -17.49
CA SER A 115 26.64 5.73 -17.51
C SER A 115 26.86 6.45 -16.17
N PRO A 116 27.72 7.47 -16.09
CA PRO A 116 27.97 8.20 -14.86
C PRO A 116 26.77 8.94 -14.30
N SER A 117 25.74 9.10 -15.10
CA SER A 117 24.46 9.75 -14.72
C SER A 117 23.36 8.78 -14.31
N LEU A 118 23.60 7.47 -14.40
CA LEU A 118 22.61 6.44 -14.07
C LEU A 118 22.30 6.42 -12.58
N VAL A 119 21.02 6.51 -12.23
CA VAL A 119 20.54 6.29 -10.87
C VAL A 119 20.30 4.80 -10.69
N VAL A 120 20.91 4.20 -9.67
CA VAL A 120 20.75 2.76 -9.35
C VAL A 120 19.99 2.62 -8.05
N ALA A 121 18.73 2.18 -8.11
CA ALA A 121 17.91 1.89 -6.95
C ALA A 121 17.81 0.38 -6.74
N THR A 122 18.33 -0.09 -5.61
CA THR A 122 18.29 -1.50 -5.21
C THR A 122 17.38 -1.68 -4.03
N VAL A 123 16.44 -2.64 -4.12
CA VAL A 123 15.45 -2.92 -3.09
C VAL A 123 15.68 -4.32 -2.55
N THR A 124 16.04 -4.42 -1.27
CA THR A 124 16.26 -5.71 -0.62
C THR A 124 15.51 -5.78 0.72
N PRO A 125 15.27 -6.97 1.28
CA PRO A 125 14.58 -7.07 2.56
C PRO A 125 15.23 -6.27 3.70
N TYR A 126 16.57 -6.21 3.73
CA TYR A 126 17.30 -5.62 4.86
C TYR A 126 18.33 -4.54 4.48
N GLY A 127 18.45 -4.20 3.21
CA GLY A 127 19.47 -3.29 2.70
C GLY A 127 20.74 -4.01 2.22
N LEU A 128 21.61 -3.28 1.55
CA LEU A 128 22.87 -3.80 0.97
C LEU A 128 23.99 -3.96 1.99
N THR A 129 23.83 -3.40 3.19
CA THR A 129 24.86 -3.38 4.24
C THR A 129 24.27 -3.88 5.57
N GLY A 130 25.18 -4.20 6.53
CA GLY A 130 24.78 -4.65 7.84
C GLY A 130 24.69 -6.17 7.98
N PRO A 131 24.37 -6.69 9.19
CA PRO A 131 24.46 -8.11 9.50
C PRO A 131 23.44 -8.99 8.77
N LEU A 132 22.37 -8.41 8.23
CA LEU A 132 21.34 -9.12 7.48
C LEU A 132 21.42 -8.86 5.96
N ALA A 133 22.47 -8.21 5.47
CA ALA A 133 22.67 -8.02 4.04
C ALA A 133 22.70 -9.38 3.31
N GLY A 134 21.93 -9.49 2.23
CA GLY A 134 21.82 -10.72 1.45
C GLY A 134 20.96 -11.84 2.08
N VAL A 135 20.42 -11.65 3.26
CA VAL A 135 19.50 -12.62 3.87
C VAL A 135 18.15 -12.55 3.15
N PRO A 136 17.63 -13.67 2.61
CA PRO A 136 16.33 -13.70 1.98
C PRO A 136 15.21 -13.57 3.01
N ALA A 137 14.13 -12.90 2.63
CA ALA A 137 12.95 -12.78 3.47
C ALA A 137 11.69 -12.58 2.63
N SER A 138 10.57 -13.03 3.14
CA SER A 138 9.23 -12.75 2.61
C SER A 138 8.62 -11.53 3.31
N ASP A 139 7.39 -11.18 2.94
CA ASP A 139 6.63 -10.12 3.62
C ASP A 139 6.47 -10.39 5.14
N LEU A 140 6.35 -11.66 5.53
CA LEU A 140 6.17 -12.02 6.94
C LEU A 140 7.41 -11.68 7.78
N GLU A 141 8.59 -12.06 7.31
CA GLU A 141 9.86 -11.79 8.02
C GLU A 141 10.16 -10.29 8.06
N VAL A 142 9.92 -9.57 6.96
CA VAL A 142 10.14 -8.13 6.91
C VAL A 142 9.18 -7.39 7.85
N THR A 143 7.89 -7.74 7.87
CA THR A 143 6.92 -7.11 8.78
C THR A 143 7.17 -7.50 10.25
N ALA A 144 7.64 -8.72 10.51
CA ALA A 144 8.02 -9.14 11.85
C ALA A 144 9.24 -8.37 12.37
N SER A 145 10.31 -8.28 11.57
CA SER A 145 11.56 -7.62 11.95
C SER A 145 11.46 -6.10 12.06
N SER A 146 10.43 -5.49 11.45
CA SER A 146 10.17 -4.05 11.54
C SER A 146 9.32 -3.64 12.76
N GLY A 147 8.78 -4.60 13.52
CA GLY A 147 7.84 -4.35 14.61
C GLY A 147 6.38 -4.16 14.17
N ALA A 148 6.10 -4.03 12.87
CA ALA A 148 4.75 -3.82 12.35
C ALA A 148 3.81 -4.97 12.74
N LEU A 149 4.30 -6.20 12.65
CA LEU A 149 3.52 -7.39 13.01
C LEU A 149 3.14 -7.41 14.50
N ALA A 150 4.03 -6.92 15.38
CA ALA A 150 3.77 -6.87 16.82
C ALA A 150 2.60 -5.97 17.19
N LEU A 151 2.24 -5.00 16.34
CA LEU A 151 1.15 -4.05 16.55
C LEU A 151 -0.18 -4.51 15.97
N ALA A 152 -0.21 -5.58 15.18
CA ALA A 152 -1.38 -6.05 14.47
C ALA A 152 -2.11 -7.17 15.21
N GLY A 153 -3.43 -7.08 15.34
CA GLY A 153 -4.31 -8.07 15.94
C GLY A 153 -4.86 -7.71 17.31
N GLU A 154 -5.62 -8.61 17.87
CA GLU A 154 -6.26 -8.45 19.18
C GLU A 154 -5.22 -8.55 20.33
N PRO A 155 -5.45 -7.83 21.44
CA PRO A 155 -4.48 -7.75 22.53
C PRO A 155 -4.25 -9.07 23.27
N ASP A 156 -5.24 -9.96 23.26
CA ASP A 156 -5.24 -11.26 23.96
C ASP A 156 -4.86 -12.45 23.07
N ARG A 157 -4.48 -12.20 21.82
CA ARG A 157 -4.11 -13.23 20.85
C ARG A 157 -2.71 -12.99 20.30
N ALA A 158 -2.21 -13.96 19.53
CA ALA A 158 -0.98 -13.81 18.77
C ALA A 158 -1.10 -12.68 17.74
N PRO A 159 0.01 -12.01 17.39
CA PRO A 159 0.04 -11.08 16.26
C PRO A 159 -0.50 -11.72 14.98
N VAL A 160 -1.17 -10.91 14.16
CA VAL A 160 -1.71 -11.37 12.88
C VAL A 160 -1.14 -10.54 11.72
N ARG A 161 -0.86 -11.18 10.60
CA ARG A 161 -0.50 -10.48 9.37
C ARG A 161 -1.74 -9.99 8.64
N THR A 162 -1.58 -8.97 7.81
CA THR A 162 -2.60 -8.59 6.81
C THR A 162 -2.72 -9.68 5.74
N THR A 163 -3.90 -9.83 5.15
CA THR A 163 -4.16 -10.83 4.11
C THR A 163 -3.30 -10.62 2.87
N LEU A 164 -3.08 -9.36 2.49
CA LEU A 164 -2.21 -9.00 1.37
C LEU A 164 -0.84 -8.55 1.89
N PRO A 165 0.26 -8.88 1.18
CA PRO A 165 1.58 -8.37 1.51
C PRO A 165 1.59 -6.85 1.60
N GLN A 166 2.40 -6.29 2.49
CA GLN A 166 2.52 -4.85 2.70
C GLN A 166 3.94 -4.35 2.40
N SER A 167 4.94 -5.06 2.92
CA SER A 167 6.32 -4.58 2.87
C SER A 167 6.88 -4.41 1.45
N PRO A 168 6.59 -5.26 0.44
CA PRO A 168 7.11 -5.03 -0.90
C PRO A 168 6.52 -3.77 -1.53
N PHE A 169 5.27 -3.43 -1.24
CA PHE A 169 4.63 -2.22 -1.79
C PHE A 169 5.15 -0.94 -1.15
N TRP A 170 5.35 -0.92 0.18
CA TRP A 170 5.98 0.20 0.86
C TRP A 170 7.42 0.39 0.38
N SER A 171 8.18 -0.69 0.26
CA SER A 171 9.56 -0.64 -0.25
C SER A 171 9.62 -0.14 -1.69
N GLY A 172 8.73 -0.61 -2.55
CA GLY A 172 8.62 -0.14 -3.93
C GLY A 172 8.27 1.34 -4.03
N MET A 173 7.36 1.83 -3.18
CA MET A 173 7.04 3.25 -3.12
C MET A 173 8.26 4.10 -2.72
N TYR A 174 9.02 3.68 -1.68
CA TYR A 174 10.24 4.38 -1.28
C TYR A 174 11.35 4.29 -2.33
N ALA A 175 11.41 3.20 -3.09
CA ALA A 175 12.35 3.10 -4.21
C ALA A 175 12.02 4.07 -5.34
N ALA A 176 10.75 4.20 -5.70
CA ALA A 176 10.31 5.20 -6.67
C ALA A 176 10.59 6.63 -6.18
N MET A 177 10.30 6.95 -4.92
CA MET A 177 10.62 8.24 -4.31
C MET A 177 12.13 8.51 -4.31
N GLY A 178 12.94 7.52 -3.89
CA GLY A 178 14.40 7.64 -3.86
C GLY A 178 14.97 7.87 -5.26
N ALA A 179 14.47 7.16 -6.27
CA ALA A 179 14.86 7.36 -7.65
C ALA A 179 14.51 8.79 -8.15
N LEU A 180 13.31 9.29 -7.83
CA LEU A 180 12.89 10.65 -8.19
C LEU A 180 13.76 11.72 -7.50
N PHE A 181 14.12 11.54 -6.23
CA PHE A 181 15.01 12.46 -5.53
C PHE A 181 16.43 12.42 -6.10
N ALA A 182 16.94 11.23 -6.45
CA ALA A 182 18.24 11.10 -7.11
C ALA A 182 18.27 11.75 -8.51
N LEU A 183 17.17 11.61 -9.27
CA LEU A 183 17.00 12.30 -10.55
C LEU A 183 16.96 13.83 -10.40
N ALA A 184 16.25 14.33 -9.38
CA ALA A 184 16.23 15.76 -9.08
C ALA A 184 17.63 16.29 -8.69
N ALA A 185 18.36 15.56 -7.84
CA ALA A 185 19.73 15.91 -7.49
C ALA A 185 20.69 15.84 -8.69
N ARG A 186 20.47 14.85 -9.60
CA ARG A 186 21.24 14.72 -10.85
C ARG A 186 21.12 15.96 -11.74
N ALA A 187 19.99 16.66 -11.72
CA ALA A 187 19.83 17.88 -12.52
C ALA A 187 20.90 18.92 -12.20
N ALA A 188 21.33 19.03 -10.94
CA ALA A 188 22.40 19.94 -10.50
C ALA A 188 23.79 19.31 -10.57
N THR A 189 23.92 18.03 -10.15
CA THR A 189 25.22 17.37 -10.00
C THR A 189 25.76 16.74 -11.29
N ARG A 190 24.90 16.47 -12.26
CA ARG A 190 25.16 15.71 -13.48
C ARG A 190 25.66 14.28 -13.22
N ARG A 191 25.45 13.75 -12.00
CA ARG A 191 25.90 12.42 -11.60
C ARG A 191 24.72 11.62 -11.08
N GLY A 192 24.70 10.34 -11.42
CA GLY A 192 23.81 9.36 -10.81
C GLY A 192 24.15 9.09 -9.35
N GLN A 193 23.30 8.36 -8.68
CA GLN A 193 23.45 7.98 -7.28
C GLN A 193 22.97 6.55 -7.05
N GLN A 194 23.52 5.91 -6.04
CA GLN A 194 22.93 4.70 -5.47
C GLN A 194 21.83 5.06 -4.51
N VAL A 195 20.71 4.34 -4.62
CA VAL A 195 19.58 4.38 -3.69
C VAL A 195 19.42 2.97 -3.12
N ASP A 196 19.82 2.76 -1.88
CA ASP A 196 19.66 1.49 -1.16
C ASP A 196 18.38 1.52 -0.33
N VAL A 197 17.42 0.66 -0.67
CA VAL A 197 16.12 0.59 -0.01
C VAL A 197 15.98 -0.72 0.75
N SER A 198 15.96 -0.62 2.07
CA SER A 198 15.67 -1.73 2.97
C SER A 198 14.17 -1.86 3.22
N GLY A 199 13.62 -3.04 2.99
CA GLY A 199 12.23 -3.36 3.32
C GLY A 199 11.92 -3.18 4.79
N GLN A 200 12.81 -3.64 5.67
CA GLN A 200 12.68 -3.44 7.11
C GLN A 200 12.62 -1.94 7.47
N ALA A 201 13.55 -1.13 6.97
CA ALA A 201 13.56 0.31 7.23
C ALA A 201 12.30 0.99 6.66
N SER A 202 11.85 0.58 5.47
CA SER A 202 10.61 1.07 4.86
C SER A 202 9.42 0.84 5.78
N MET A 203 9.29 -0.33 6.35
CA MET A 203 8.21 -0.65 7.29
C MET A 203 8.34 0.09 8.62
N VAL A 204 9.55 0.28 9.17
CA VAL A 204 9.76 1.08 10.38
C VAL A 204 9.31 2.52 10.19
N THR A 205 9.58 3.12 9.03
CA THR A 205 9.18 4.51 8.74
C THR A 205 7.66 4.72 8.67
N VAL A 206 6.89 3.66 8.47
CA VAL A 206 5.40 3.72 8.51
C VAL A 206 4.87 3.73 9.94
N HIS A 207 5.67 3.34 10.93
CA HIS A 207 5.28 3.25 12.34
C HIS A 207 6.19 4.10 13.27
N PRO A 208 6.55 5.34 12.93
CA PRO A 208 7.52 6.13 13.69
C PRO A 208 7.12 6.32 15.16
N PRO A 209 5.81 6.45 15.55
CA PRO A 209 5.45 6.65 16.94
C PRO A 209 5.87 5.49 17.86
N ALA A 210 5.93 4.24 17.37
CA ALA A 210 6.25 3.09 18.19
C ALA A 210 7.69 3.15 18.75
N CYS A 211 8.66 3.47 17.91
CA CYS A 211 10.06 3.58 18.31
C CYS A 211 10.30 4.78 19.23
N VAL A 212 9.70 5.94 18.91
CA VAL A 212 9.81 7.17 19.71
C VAL A 212 9.16 6.98 21.08
N HIS A 213 8.00 6.31 21.15
CA HIS A 213 7.34 6.03 22.42
C HIS A 213 8.20 5.15 23.32
N TRP A 214 8.80 4.07 22.77
CA TRP A 214 9.76 3.26 23.52
C TRP A 214 10.94 4.07 24.02
N ASP A 215 11.52 4.93 23.19
CA ASP A 215 12.69 5.71 23.59
C ASP A 215 12.39 6.69 24.72
N ILE A 216 11.23 7.32 24.72
CA ILE A 216 10.82 8.33 25.71
C ILE A 216 10.23 7.68 26.96
N ALA A 217 9.23 6.81 26.79
CA ALA A 217 8.44 6.26 27.91
C ALA A 217 8.97 4.93 28.43
N LYS A 218 9.82 4.22 27.66
CA LYS A 218 10.26 2.83 27.90
C LYS A 218 9.10 1.85 28.05
N GLU A 219 7.99 2.16 27.35
CA GLU A 219 6.79 1.34 27.29
C GLU A 219 6.54 0.86 25.88
N GLU A 220 6.19 -0.40 25.72
CA GLU A 220 5.81 -0.95 24.43
C GLU A 220 4.36 -0.60 24.08
N HIS A 221 4.13 -0.28 22.84
CA HIS A 221 2.77 -0.20 22.31
C HIS A 221 2.11 -1.57 22.35
N ARG A 222 0.94 -1.63 22.95
CA ARG A 222 0.11 -2.85 22.96
C ARG A 222 -0.74 -2.93 21.68
N ARG A 223 -1.01 -4.15 21.23
CA ARG A 223 -2.03 -4.36 20.20
C ARG A 223 -3.37 -3.89 20.74
N LEU A 224 -4.14 -3.26 19.89
CA LEU A 224 -5.43 -2.69 20.25
C LEU A 224 -6.60 -3.44 19.62
N GLY A 225 -6.38 -4.13 18.49
CA GLY A 225 -7.44 -4.80 17.75
C GLY A 225 -8.59 -3.84 17.41
N ALA A 226 -9.80 -4.24 17.78
CA ALA A 226 -11.00 -3.44 17.57
C ALA A 226 -11.22 -2.35 18.63
N PHE A 227 -10.25 -2.07 19.52
CA PHE A 227 -10.42 -1.18 20.66
C PHE A 227 -9.47 0.02 20.63
N LEU A 228 -9.82 1.04 21.41
CA LEU A 228 -8.95 2.16 21.77
C LEU A 228 -8.60 2.05 23.26
N ILE A 229 -7.31 2.20 23.58
CA ILE A 229 -6.81 2.21 24.96
C ILE A 229 -6.12 3.56 25.21
N GLY A 230 -5.95 3.93 26.49
CA GLY A 230 -5.27 5.17 26.89
C GLY A 230 -6.16 6.42 26.83
N ARG A 231 -7.45 6.27 26.58
CA ARG A 231 -8.44 7.36 26.65
C ARG A 231 -9.27 7.36 27.94
N SER A 232 -8.90 6.51 28.91
CA SER A 232 -9.55 6.43 30.22
C SER A 232 -8.50 6.53 31.33
N ILE A 233 -8.76 7.34 32.36
CA ILE A 233 -7.93 7.47 33.55
C ILE A 233 -7.96 6.19 34.40
N VAL A 234 -9.08 5.47 34.34
CA VAL A 234 -9.29 4.21 35.08
C VAL A 234 -8.95 2.96 34.25
N GLY A 235 -8.31 3.13 33.10
CA GLY A 235 -7.82 2.02 32.27
C GLY A 235 -8.89 1.32 31.42
N ALA A 236 -10.09 1.86 31.31
CA ALA A 236 -11.13 1.28 30.47
C ALA A 236 -10.73 1.34 28.98
N ARG A 237 -11.03 0.29 28.26
CA ARG A 237 -10.89 0.19 26.79
C ARG A 237 -12.24 0.48 26.14
N PHE A 238 -12.22 1.14 24.99
CA PHE A 238 -13.42 1.50 24.22
C PHE A 238 -13.37 0.83 22.86
N ARG A 239 -14.50 0.32 22.42
CA ARG A 239 -14.62 -0.29 21.09
C ARG A 239 -14.55 0.80 19.99
N ASN A 240 -13.82 0.50 18.93
CA ASN A 240 -13.70 1.38 17.77
C ASN A 240 -14.21 0.73 16.47
N ILE A 241 -14.19 -0.59 16.39
CA ILE A 241 -14.71 -1.34 15.23
C ILE A 241 -15.91 -2.15 15.71
N TRP A 242 -17.03 -1.99 15.02
CA TRP A 242 -18.32 -2.55 15.40
C TRP A 242 -18.92 -3.36 14.28
N GLU A 243 -19.56 -4.44 14.61
CA GLU A 243 -20.39 -5.21 13.70
C GLU A 243 -21.66 -4.43 13.35
N CYS A 244 -22.04 -4.40 12.09
CA CYS A 244 -23.30 -3.88 11.57
C CYS A 244 -24.02 -4.98 10.75
N ALA A 245 -25.17 -4.68 10.16
CA ALA A 245 -25.97 -5.69 9.48
C ALA A 245 -25.28 -6.40 8.30
N ASP A 246 -24.33 -5.72 7.64
CA ASP A 246 -23.66 -6.19 6.42
C ASP A 246 -22.11 -6.04 6.47
N GLY A 247 -21.53 -5.99 7.67
CA GLY A 247 -20.09 -5.89 7.83
C GLY A 247 -19.69 -5.14 9.09
N HIS A 248 -18.83 -4.13 8.97
CA HIS A 248 -18.31 -3.39 10.11
C HIS A 248 -18.33 -1.88 9.87
N VAL A 249 -18.37 -1.13 10.99
CA VAL A 249 -18.23 0.32 11.00
C VAL A 249 -17.20 0.74 12.04
N SER A 250 -16.49 1.83 11.78
CA SER A 250 -15.63 2.49 12.75
C SER A 250 -16.41 3.60 13.45
N PHE A 251 -16.48 3.51 14.77
CA PHE A 251 -17.18 4.47 15.62
C PHE A 251 -16.63 4.39 17.04
N ALA A 252 -16.58 5.50 17.77
CA ALA A 252 -16.15 5.48 19.17
C ALA A 252 -17.02 6.37 20.04
N ILE A 253 -17.38 5.86 21.21
CA ILE A 253 -17.98 6.65 22.30
C ILE A 253 -16.85 7.42 22.97
N GLN A 254 -16.87 8.74 22.87
CA GLN A 254 -15.80 9.56 23.45
C GLN A 254 -16.29 10.92 23.94
N GLY A 255 -15.53 11.49 24.89
CA GLY A 255 -15.74 12.83 25.42
C GLY A 255 -15.18 13.93 24.47
N GLY A 256 -15.14 15.13 25.03
CA GLY A 256 -14.74 16.31 24.29
C GLY A 256 -15.85 16.85 23.36
N PRO A 257 -15.68 18.02 22.76
CA PRO A 257 -16.77 18.69 22.03
C PRO A 257 -17.35 17.85 20.88
N ILE A 258 -16.48 17.28 20.05
CA ILE A 258 -16.89 16.47 18.88
C ILE A 258 -17.48 15.12 19.31
N GLY A 259 -16.88 14.45 20.31
CA GLY A 259 -17.39 13.19 20.83
C GLY A 259 -18.74 13.33 21.50
N ARG A 260 -18.94 14.38 22.30
CA ARG A 260 -20.23 14.71 22.93
C ARG A 260 -21.31 14.99 21.90
N HIS A 261 -20.97 15.75 20.84
CA HIS A 261 -21.89 15.97 19.71
C HIS A 261 -22.28 14.66 19.06
N THR A 262 -21.29 13.83 18.71
CA THR A 262 -21.51 12.51 18.10
C THR A 262 -22.42 11.62 18.98
N GLY A 263 -22.16 11.57 20.28
CA GLY A 263 -22.97 10.79 21.22
C GLY A 263 -24.42 11.28 21.33
N ARG A 264 -24.63 12.60 21.37
CA ARG A 264 -25.96 13.21 21.36
C ARG A 264 -26.73 12.88 20.09
N MET A 265 -26.06 12.97 18.94
CA MET A 265 -26.67 12.64 17.65
C MET A 265 -26.97 11.14 17.52
N LEU A 266 -26.11 10.28 18.04
CA LEU A 266 -26.39 8.84 18.11
C LEU A 266 -27.61 8.56 18.96
N ALA A 267 -27.72 9.16 20.16
CA ALA A 267 -28.88 8.99 21.03
C ALA A 267 -30.18 9.42 20.33
N ALA A 268 -30.15 10.58 19.66
CA ALA A 268 -31.32 11.07 18.90
C ALA A 268 -31.64 10.14 17.70
N TRP A 269 -30.63 9.55 17.05
CA TRP A 269 -30.87 8.59 15.98
C TRP A 269 -31.50 7.28 16.48
N ILE A 270 -31.01 6.76 17.59
CA ILE A 270 -31.56 5.57 18.26
C ILE A 270 -33.03 5.80 18.63
N ASP A 271 -33.36 6.94 19.22
CA ASP A 271 -34.71 7.32 19.59
C ASP A 271 -35.62 7.45 18.36
N ALA A 272 -35.19 8.13 17.32
CA ALA A 272 -35.91 8.26 16.05
C ALA A 272 -36.21 6.92 15.36
N ARG A 273 -35.37 5.89 15.61
CA ARG A 273 -35.62 4.51 15.16
C ARG A 273 -36.46 3.69 16.12
N HIS A 274 -36.96 4.30 17.22
CA HIS A 274 -37.71 3.61 18.30
C HIS A 274 -36.95 2.40 18.86
N PHE A 275 -35.61 2.46 18.88
CA PHE A 275 -34.76 1.39 19.41
C PHE A 275 -34.53 1.60 20.91
N SER A 276 -34.68 0.53 21.71
CA SER A 276 -34.49 0.61 23.16
C SER A 276 -33.03 0.65 23.56
N ALA A 277 -32.56 1.80 24.03
CA ALA A 277 -31.19 2.01 24.56
C ALA A 277 -31.24 2.93 25.79
N PRO A 278 -31.78 2.45 26.91
CA PRO A 278 -32.07 3.30 28.07
C PRO A 278 -30.83 3.94 28.69
N ARG A 279 -29.66 3.27 28.66
CA ARG A 279 -28.42 3.85 29.18
C ARG A 279 -27.91 4.98 28.30
N ILE A 280 -27.96 4.81 26.99
CA ILE A 280 -27.57 5.84 26.01
C ILE A 280 -28.50 7.06 26.13
N ALA A 281 -29.81 6.83 26.31
CA ALA A 281 -30.79 7.88 26.47
C ALA A 281 -30.64 8.66 27.82
N ALA A 282 -30.12 8.02 28.85
CA ALA A 282 -29.90 8.63 30.17
C ALA A 282 -28.63 9.47 30.28
N ILE A 283 -27.75 9.46 29.27
CA ILE A 283 -26.47 10.20 29.32
C ILE A 283 -26.70 11.71 29.16
N ASP A 284 -26.17 12.49 30.10
CA ASP A 284 -25.96 13.92 29.92
C ASP A 284 -24.74 14.13 29.02
N TRP A 285 -24.96 14.20 27.70
CA TRP A 285 -23.88 14.34 26.71
C TRP A 285 -23.13 15.67 26.82
N ASP A 286 -23.67 16.69 27.46
CA ASP A 286 -22.98 17.96 27.65
C ASP A 286 -21.89 17.85 28.72
N ARG A 287 -22.06 16.92 29.66
CA ARG A 287 -21.08 16.62 30.73
C ARG A 287 -20.32 15.31 30.53
N PHE A 288 -20.64 14.55 29.49
CA PHE A 288 -20.06 13.23 29.30
C PHE A 288 -18.54 13.29 29.21
N ASP A 289 -17.88 12.47 30.05
CA ASP A 289 -16.44 12.27 30.04
C ASP A 289 -16.13 10.77 30.13
N ASN A 290 -15.75 10.19 28.98
CA ASN A 290 -15.40 8.79 28.89
C ASN A 290 -14.19 8.38 29.73
N ARG A 291 -13.36 9.33 30.15
CA ARG A 291 -12.15 9.06 30.93
C ARG A 291 -12.45 8.56 32.35
N THR A 292 -13.63 8.85 32.86
CA THR A 292 -14.04 8.51 34.23
C THR A 292 -14.82 7.21 34.36
N LEU A 293 -15.21 6.60 33.22
CA LEU A 293 -16.01 5.39 33.20
C LEU A 293 -15.18 4.15 33.55
N THR A 294 -15.75 3.28 34.37
CA THR A 294 -15.23 1.94 34.61
C THR A 294 -15.48 1.03 33.40
N GLN A 295 -14.74 -0.09 33.30
CA GLN A 295 -14.96 -1.03 32.20
C GLN A 295 -16.39 -1.57 32.15
N ALA A 296 -16.99 -1.85 33.30
CA ALA A 296 -18.38 -2.34 33.39
C ALA A 296 -19.41 -1.34 32.86
N GLU A 297 -19.19 -0.04 33.11
CA GLU A 297 -20.05 1.02 32.58
C GLU A 297 -19.84 1.15 31.05
N VAL A 298 -18.62 1.10 30.58
CA VAL A 298 -18.30 1.11 29.13
C VAL A 298 -18.95 -0.09 28.45
N ASP A 299 -18.75 -1.31 28.96
CA ASP A 299 -19.30 -2.53 28.37
C ASP A 299 -20.85 -2.48 28.30
N ALA A 300 -21.51 -1.91 29.33
CA ALA A 300 -22.95 -1.75 29.35
C ALA A 300 -23.45 -0.74 28.29
N LEU A 301 -22.77 0.39 28.10
CA LEU A 301 -23.08 1.36 27.05
C LEU A 301 -22.82 0.78 25.67
N GLU A 302 -21.67 0.13 25.49
CA GLU A 302 -21.27 -0.50 24.24
C GLU A 302 -22.21 -1.62 23.81
N SER A 303 -22.80 -2.36 24.77
CA SER A 303 -23.80 -3.38 24.48
C SER A 303 -25.02 -2.81 23.77
N GLU A 304 -25.54 -1.65 24.22
CA GLU A 304 -26.69 -0.98 23.58
C GLU A 304 -26.33 -0.44 22.20
N VAL A 305 -25.16 0.18 22.06
CA VAL A 305 -24.67 0.68 20.77
C VAL A 305 -24.46 -0.47 19.78
N ALA A 306 -23.84 -1.57 20.22
CA ALA A 306 -23.63 -2.74 19.38
C ALA A 306 -24.95 -3.35 18.90
N ALA A 307 -25.96 -3.43 19.81
CA ALA A 307 -27.27 -3.94 19.46
C ALA A 307 -27.96 -3.05 18.39
N PHE A 308 -27.86 -1.74 18.53
CA PHE A 308 -28.39 -0.80 17.53
C PHE A 308 -27.63 -0.92 16.19
N LEU A 309 -26.31 -0.90 16.19
CA LEU A 309 -25.51 -0.92 14.97
C LEU A 309 -25.75 -2.19 14.15
N ARG A 310 -26.01 -3.33 14.77
CA ARG A 310 -26.38 -4.58 14.07
C ARG A 310 -27.71 -4.50 13.32
N THR A 311 -28.54 -3.51 13.59
CA THR A 311 -29.81 -3.30 12.88
C THR A 311 -29.70 -2.45 11.62
N ILE A 312 -28.54 -1.84 11.38
CA ILE A 312 -28.32 -0.93 10.26
C ILE A 312 -27.16 -1.40 9.37
N THR A 313 -27.27 -1.11 8.08
CA THR A 313 -26.23 -1.42 7.08
C THR A 313 -25.10 -0.38 7.10
N LYS A 314 -23.95 -0.72 6.50
CA LYS A 314 -22.85 0.22 6.23
C LYS A 314 -23.33 1.50 5.53
N ARG A 315 -24.22 1.33 4.55
CA ARG A 315 -24.80 2.45 3.79
C ARG A 315 -25.69 3.35 4.67
N GLU A 316 -26.59 2.74 5.47
CA GLU A 316 -27.43 3.50 6.40
C GLU A 316 -26.60 4.20 7.47
N PHE A 317 -25.56 3.52 7.98
CA PHE A 317 -24.64 4.13 8.94
C PHE A 317 -23.97 5.37 8.35
N PHE A 318 -23.40 5.26 7.14
CA PHE A 318 -22.72 6.38 6.50
C PHE A 318 -23.68 7.55 6.23
N ALA A 319 -24.86 7.29 5.70
CA ALA A 319 -25.88 8.32 5.49
C ALA A 319 -26.25 9.02 6.81
N GLY A 320 -26.44 8.24 7.88
CA GLY A 320 -26.74 8.77 9.20
C GLY A 320 -25.62 9.61 9.81
N VAL A 321 -24.36 9.22 9.58
CA VAL A 321 -23.17 9.98 10.01
C VAL A 321 -23.09 11.33 9.29
N ILE A 322 -23.26 11.36 7.98
CA ILE A 322 -23.23 12.60 7.18
C ILE A 322 -24.39 13.53 7.57
N GLU A 323 -25.62 13.00 7.61
CA GLU A 323 -26.82 13.79 7.94
C GLU A 323 -26.70 14.47 9.30
N ARG A 324 -26.09 13.79 10.28
CA ARG A 324 -26.00 14.24 11.69
C ARG A 324 -24.66 14.83 12.06
N ASN A 325 -23.74 14.95 11.08
CA ASN A 325 -22.37 15.44 11.31
C ASN A 325 -21.67 14.70 12.47
N MET A 326 -21.75 13.36 12.46
CA MET A 326 -21.16 12.50 13.48
C MET A 326 -19.75 12.04 13.06
N LEU A 327 -18.96 11.58 14.03
CA LEU A 327 -17.76 10.79 13.76
C LEU A 327 -18.17 9.33 13.46
N GLY A 328 -17.51 8.74 12.49
CA GLY A 328 -17.68 7.34 12.13
C GLY A 328 -17.57 7.13 10.62
N TYR A 329 -17.21 5.91 10.23
CA TYR A 329 -17.10 5.53 8.82
C TYR A 329 -17.33 4.02 8.63
N PRO A 330 -17.95 3.57 7.52
CA PRO A 330 -18.02 2.15 7.20
C PRO A 330 -16.62 1.57 6.99
N VAL A 331 -16.40 0.32 7.40
CA VAL A 331 -15.21 -0.44 7.02
C VAL A 331 -15.48 -1.04 5.64
N ALA A 332 -14.88 -0.45 4.62
CA ALA A 332 -15.06 -0.87 3.24
C ALA A 332 -14.31 -2.17 2.94
N ASP A 333 -14.96 -3.11 2.29
CA ASP A 333 -14.33 -4.24 1.63
C ASP A 333 -13.98 -3.90 0.16
N ALA A 334 -13.39 -4.86 -0.57
CA ALA A 334 -12.99 -4.61 -1.95
C ALA A 334 -14.17 -4.26 -2.88
N SER A 335 -15.35 -4.83 -2.64
CA SER A 335 -16.55 -4.53 -3.42
C SER A 335 -17.08 -3.14 -3.12
N ASP A 336 -17.03 -2.70 -1.87
CA ASP A 336 -17.39 -1.34 -1.46
C ASP A 336 -16.45 -0.31 -2.09
N VAL A 337 -15.13 -0.57 -2.06
CA VAL A 337 -14.11 0.31 -2.68
C VAL A 337 -14.34 0.43 -4.19
N TYR A 338 -14.65 -0.68 -4.87
CA TYR A 338 -14.93 -0.65 -6.31
C TYR A 338 -16.23 0.11 -6.62
N ALA A 339 -17.23 0.01 -5.75
CA ALA A 339 -18.51 0.70 -5.88
C ALA A 339 -18.51 2.15 -5.37
N ASP A 340 -17.41 2.60 -4.75
CA ASP A 340 -17.33 3.90 -4.07
C ASP A 340 -17.61 5.09 -4.99
N GLU A 341 -18.59 5.92 -4.63
CA GLU A 341 -19.04 7.06 -5.42
C GLU A 341 -17.96 8.16 -5.52
N GLN A 342 -17.17 8.37 -4.46
CA GLN A 342 -16.08 9.35 -4.45
C GLN A 342 -14.96 8.95 -5.42
N LEU A 343 -14.57 7.68 -5.43
CA LEU A 343 -13.58 7.19 -6.38
C LEU A 343 -14.07 7.27 -7.82
N ARG A 344 -15.35 6.96 -8.06
CA ARG A 344 -15.97 7.11 -9.39
C ARG A 344 -16.04 8.57 -9.82
N ALA A 345 -16.49 9.48 -8.95
CA ALA A 345 -16.58 10.90 -9.25
C ALA A 345 -15.19 11.54 -9.52
N ARG A 346 -14.13 10.94 -8.98
CA ARG A 346 -12.73 11.34 -9.22
C ARG A 346 -12.09 10.64 -10.42
N ASP A 347 -12.84 9.89 -11.23
CA ASP A 347 -12.34 9.10 -12.38
C ASP A 347 -11.11 8.25 -11.98
N PHE A 348 -11.21 7.59 -10.81
CA PHE A 348 -10.10 6.81 -10.27
C PHE A 348 -9.89 5.50 -11.01
N TRP A 349 -10.97 4.81 -11.37
CA TRP A 349 -10.90 3.53 -12.05
C TRP A 349 -10.65 3.72 -13.54
N GLN A 350 -9.59 3.13 -14.04
CA GLN A 350 -9.25 3.12 -15.45
C GLN A 350 -9.40 1.70 -15.99
N HIS A 351 -9.78 1.59 -17.24
CA HIS A 351 -10.07 0.30 -17.86
C HIS A 351 -9.12 0.03 -19.02
N THR A 352 -8.52 -1.16 -19.03
CA THR A 352 -7.71 -1.62 -20.16
C THR A 352 -8.01 -3.08 -20.49
N ARG A 353 -7.67 -3.51 -21.69
CA ARG A 353 -7.87 -4.88 -22.12
C ARG A 353 -6.66 -5.74 -21.78
N VAL A 354 -6.94 -6.90 -21.17
CA VAL A 354 -5.95 -7.93 -20.85
C VAL A 354 -6.57 -9.29 -21.14
N ASP A 355 -5.94 -10.10 -21.98
CA ASP A 355 -6.41 -11.44 -22.36
C ASP A 355 -7.91 -11.47 -22.77
N GLY A 356 -8.33 -10.49 -23.58
CA GLY A 356 -9.72 -10.37 -24.05
C GLY A 356 -10.71 -9.77 -23.05
N ALA A 357 -10.37 -9.69 -21.76
CA ALA A 357 -11.19 -9.05 -20.74
C ALA A 357 -10.89 -7.55 -20.60
N THR A 358 -11.91 -6.76 -20.25
CA THR A 358 -11.73 -5.37 -19.83
C THR A 358 -11.62 -5.35 -18.31
N LEU A 359 -10.45 -4.98 -17.80
CA LEU A 359 -10.16 -4.97 -16.37
C LEU A 359 -10.09 -3.55 -15.85
N PRO A 360 -10.63 -3.29 -14.64
CA PRO A 360 -10.41 -2.04 -13.92
C PRO A 360 -9.02 -2.01 -13.31
N PHE A 361 -8.33 -0.90 -13.49
CA PHE A 361 -7.06 -0.62 -12.84
C PHE A 361 -7.21 0.58 -11.91
N PRO A 362 -6.56 0.58 -10.76
CA PRO A 362 -6.38 1.81 -10.00
C PRO A 362 -5.68 2.84 -10.88
N GLY A 363 -6.22 4.04 -10.96
CA GLY A 363 -5.58 5.16 -11.66
C GLY A 363 -4.39 5.70 -10.85
N GLY A 364 -3.64 6.62 -11.44
CA GLY A 364 -2.53 7.27 -10.76
C GLY A 364 -2.95 7.89 -9.41
N PHE A 365 -2.05 7.85 -8.44
CA PHE A 365 -2.32 8.24 -7.04
C PHE A 365 -2.67 9.73 -6.85
N ALA A 366 -2.32 10.60 -7.79
CA ALA A 366 -2.55 12.04 -7.73
C ALA A 366 -3.13 12.59 -9.03
N LEU A 367 -3.71 13.78 -8.95
CA LEU A 367 -4.04 14.63 -10.09
C LEU A 367 -2.97 15.72 -10.19
N PHE A 368 -2.48 15.96 -11.40
CA PHE A 368 -1.54 17.02 -11.72
C PHE A 368 -2.25 18.01 -12.64
N ASP A 369 -2.44 19.24 -12.18
CA ASP A 369 -3.24 20.27 -12.87
C ASP A 369 -4.65 19.78 -13.27
N GLY A 370 -5.24 18.93 -12.41
CA GLY A 370 -6.56 18.35 -12.63
C GLY A 370 -6.58 17.09 -13.51
N GLU A 371 -5.47 16.71 -14.11
CA GLU A 371 -5.36 15.48 -14.92
C GLU A 371 -4.72 14.33 -14.14
N ARG A 372 -5.21 13.12 -14.38
CA ARG A 372 -4.67 11.88 -13.79
C ARG A 372 -3.75 11.16 -14.78
N PRO A 373 -2.57 10.70 -14.35
CA PRO A 373 -1.77 9.75 -15.13
C PRO A 373 -2.59 8.51 -15.51
N ARG A 374 -2.48 8.07 -16.75
CA ARG A 374 -3.35 7.02 -17.30
C ARG A 374 -2.64 5.69 -17.52
N VAL A 375 -3.41 4.61 -17.46
CA VAL A 375 -2.97 3.31 -17.97
C VAL A 375 -3.03 3.36 -19.50
N ARG A 376 -1.85 3.40 -20.13
CA ARG A 376 -1.68 3.54 -21.60
C ARG A 376 -1.65 2.19 -22.31
N ARG A 377 -1.15 1.14 -21.63
CA ARG A 377 -1.09 -0.23 -22.12
C ARG A 377 -1.25 -1.24 -21.01
N GLY A 378 -1.71 -2.44 -21.36
CA GLY A 378 -1.73 -3.61 -20.47
C GLY A 378 -0.32 -4.06 -20.06
N PRO A 379 -0.22 -5.06 -19.16
CA PRO A 379 1.05 -5.69 -18.83
C PRO A 379 1.61 -6.42 -20.06
N PRO A 380 2.95 -6.44 -20.24
CA PRO A 380 3.54 -7.11 -21.40
C PRO A 380 3.46 -8.64 -21.26
N GLY A 381 3.30 -9.32 -22.39
CA GLY A 381 3.60 -10.75 -22.52
C GLY A 381 5.11 -11.00 -22.35
N LEU A 382 5.49 -12.24 -22.05
CA LEU A 382 6.89 -12.61 -21.84
C LEU A 382 7.69 -12.42 -23.14
N GLY A 383 8.63 -11.46 -23.16
CA GLY A 383 9.44 -11.11 -24.31
C GLY A 383 8.70 -10.40 -25.45
N GLU A 384 7.52 -9.86 -25.20
CA GLU A 384 6.68 -9.21 -26.19
C GLU A 384 7.41 -8.13 -26.99
N HIS A 385 8.35 -7.44 -26.35
CA HIS A 385 9.04 -6.30 -26.94
C HIS A 385 10.52 -6.58 -27.25
N ASP A 386 10.96 -7.86 -27.32
CA ASP A 386 12.35 -8.24 -27.59
C ASP A 386 12.88 -7.58 -28.87
N ALA A 387 12.17 -7.71 -29.99
CA ALA A 387 12.59 -7.15 -31.27
C ALA A 387 12.63 -5.62 -31.23
N GLU A 388 11.53 -4.98 -30.80
CA GLU A 388 11.40 -3.52 -30.75
C GLU A 388 12.50 -2.87 -29.93
N VAL A 389 12.78 -3.42 -28.74
CA VAL A 389 13.73 -2.81 -27.79
C VAL A 389 15.18 -3.02 -28.25
N PHE A 390 15.54 -4.24 -28.69
CA PHE A 390 16.93 -4.52 -29.05
C PHE A 390 17.31 -4.00 -30.44
N GLU A 391 16.39 -3.90 -31.39
CA GLU A 391 16.68 -3.21 -32.68
C GLU A 391 16.92 -1.73 -32.46
N ALA A 392 16.15 -1.07 -31.59
CA ALA A 392 16.34 0.36 -31.30
C ALA A 392 17.63 0.69 -30.53
N VAL A 393 18.21 -0.27 -29.80
CA VAL A 393 19.47 -0.07 -29.05
C VAL A 393 20.71 -0.38 -29.91
N THR A 394 20.54 -1.16 -30.97
CA THR A 394 21.65 -1.52 -31.90
C THR A 394 21.74 -0.60 -33.11
N ALA A 395 20.76 0.26 -33.35
CA ALA A 395 20.72 1.27 -34.41
C ALA A 395 21.29 2.60 -33.92
#